data_e6ac31ee0bb1779111cbd7256abff36a
#
_entry.id   e6ac31ee0bb1779111cbd7256abff36a
#
_cell.length_a   1.000
_cell.length_b   1.000
_cell.length_c   1.000
_cell.angle_alpha   90.00
_cell.angle_beta   90.00
_cell.angle_gamma   90.00
#
_symmetry.space_group_name_H-M   'P 1'
#
loop_
_entity.id
_entity.type
_entity.pdbx_description
1 polymer ?
#
loop_
_entity_poly.entity_id
_entity_poly.type
_entity_poly.pdbx_seq_one_letter_code
_entity_poly.pdbx_strand_id
1 'polypeptide(L)'
;MGAPYVLHMITPLANVSPFDVNMAVDAGIDTVVPYTGIETAQVEALTQDAMFSRDPKNAARTGLFIGGRNAAMALDMLDVACKAMFPPFRISVFADPSGAFTTAAAMVAAVERALRRLGVEGLTGLDVQVYGATGVVGGIAGLIAAQAGGNVTLVSHRGVSAVQGKAEEFGRRYGVTLSCADTSTGGKAALMERAEVVLACGKAGVTVLSADDLRAAKCLRVVADINAVPPAGVDGVGVQDDGAPLPAQPNAVGIGALAIGNVKFKVQHHLLERMQTGGTAVAFDFQDAMDAARTIAGKGK
;
A
#
# COMPACT_ATOMS: atom_id res chain seq x y z
N MET A 1 21.10 -11.36 -28.14
CA MET A 1 20.49 -11.05 -26.84
C MET A 1 20.25 -9.54 -26.80
N GLY A 2 19.07 -9.08 -26.31
CA GLY A 2 18.83 -7.64 -26.13
C GLY A 2 19.71 -7.07 -25.01
N ALA A 3 19.77 -5.73 -24.89
CA ALA A 3 20.47 -5.07 -23.79
C ALA A 3 19.87 -5.53 -22.42
N PRO A 4 20.71 -5.72 -21.37
CA PRO A 4 20.21 -6.12 -20.06
C PRO A 4 19.30 -5.03 -19.48
N TYR A 5 18.29 -5.42 -18.68
CA TYR A 5 17.46 -4.49 -17.94
C TYR A 5 18.19 -4.01 -16.69
N VAL A 6 18.33 -2.70 -16.52
CA VAL A 6 18.96 -2.10 -15.33
C VAL A 6 17.91 -1.34 -14.54
N LEU A 7 17.76 -1.72 -13.27
CA LEU A 7 16.90 -1.02 -12.31
C LEU A 7 17.74 -0.19 -11.34
N HIS A 8 17.62 1.11 -11.41
CA HIS A 8 18.20 2.04 -10.45
C HIS A 8 17.24 2.17 -9.25
N MET A 9 17.65 1.71 -8.06
CA MET A 9 16.84 1.83 -6.84
C MET A 9 17.29 3.03 -6.02
N ILE A 10 16.48 4.07 -5.96
CA ILE A 10 16.74 5.25 -5.14
C ILE A 10 15.97 5.22 -3.83
N THR A 11 16.59 5.69 -2.76
CA THR A 11 15.94 5.81 -1.44
C THR A 11 16.55 6.96 -0.63
N PRO A 12 15.75 7.71 0.17
CA PRO A 12 16.28 8.68 1.11
C PRO A 12 16.96 8.03 2.35
N LEU A 13 16.83 6.71 2.49
CA LEU A 13 17.39 5.95 3.61
C LEU A 13 18.87 5.60 3.38
N ALA A 14 19.52 5.14 4.44
CA ALA A 14 20.93 4.68 4.38
C ALA A 14 21.12 3.36 3.63
N ASN A 15 20.04 2.63 3.36
CA ASN A 15 20.05 1.37 2.61
C ASN A 15 18.74 1.19 1.83
N VAL A 16 18.82 0.50 0.71
CA VAL A 16 17.65 -0.05 0.02
C VAL A 16 17.12 -1.27 0.78
N SER A 17 15.88 -1.61 0.59
CA SER A 17 15.27 -2.79 1.19
C SER A 17 15.78 -4.07 0.51
N PRO A 18 16.37 -5.03 1.26
CA PRO A 18 16.72 -6.33 0.70
C PRO A 18 15.51 -7.08 0.10
N PHE A 19 14.32 -6.85 0.65
CA PHE A 19 13.08 -7.40 0.10
C PHE A 19 12.84 -6.90 -1.33
N ASP A 20 12.95 -5.59 -1.56
CA ASP A 20 12.70 -4.99 -2.89
C ASP A 20 13.77 -5.42 -3.90
N VAL A 21 15.03 -5.58 -3.46
CA VAL A 21 16.11 -6.13 -4.29
C VAL A 21 15.81 -7.56 -4.72
N ASN A 22 15.43 -8.44 -3.79
CA ASN A 22 15.08 -9.82 -4.11
C ASN A 22 13.87 -9.87 -5.06
N MET A 23 12.82 -9.07 -4.80
CA MET A 23 11.65 -8.99 -5.67
C MET A 23 11.99 -8.57 -7.10
N ALA A 24 12.93 -7.62 -7.26
CA ALA A 24 13.38 -7.20 -8.58
C ALA A 24 14.12 -8.32 -9.33
N VAL A 25 15.00 -9.03 -8.63
CA VAL A 25 15.73 -10.17 -9.22
C VAL A 25 14.77 -11.31 -9.58
N ASP A 26 13.83 -11.64 -8.68
CA ASP A 26 12.83 -12.70 -8.91
C ASP A 26 11.87 -12.34 -10.06
N ALA A 27 11.62 -11.04 -10.30
CA ALA A 27 10.86 -10.55 -11.44
C ALA A 27 11.67 -10.56 -12.76
N GLY A 28 12.92 -10.99 -12.74
CA GLY A 28 13.79 -11.12 -13.93
C GLY A 28 14.58 -9.87 -14.29
N ILE A 29 14.74 -8.92 -13.38
CA ILE A 29 15.61 -7.75 -13.57
C ILE A 29 17.09 -8.22 -13.59
N ASP A 30 17.82 -7.90 -14.67
CA ASP A 30 19.20 -8.38 -14.87
C ASP A 30 20.22 -7.72 -13.91
N THR A 31 20.01 -6.42 -13.59
CA THR A 31 20.93 -5.65 -12.75
C THR A 31 20.17 -4.67 -11.88
N VAL A 32 20.46 -4.65 -10.58
CA VAL A 32 19.93 -3.69 -9.61
C VAL A 32 21.08 -2.83 -9.08
N VAL A 33 20.92 -1.50 -9.17
CA VAL A 33 21.91 -0.52 -8.70
C VAL A 33 21.30 0.36 -7.63
N PRO A 34 21.73 0.28 -6.35
CA PRO A 34 21.19 1.08 -5.27
C PRO A 34 21.83 2.47 -5.18
N TYR A 35 21.00 3.48 -4.88
CA TYR A 35 21.41 4.84 -4.53
C TYR A 35 20.73 5.22 -3.22
N THR A 36 21.49 5.57 -2.22
CA THR A 36 21.03 5.85 -0.85
C THR A 36 21.24 7.31 -0.46
N GLY A 37 20.46 7.80 0.51
CA GLY A 37 20.52 9.19 0.93
C GLY A 37 20.05 10.19 -0.13
N ILE A 38 19.18 9.75 -1.06
CA ILE A 38 18.69 10.58 -2.16
C ILE A 38 17.54 11.46 -1.67
N GLU A 39 17.69 12.77 -1.89
CA GLU A 39 16.65 13.76 -1.66
C GLU A 39 15.84 14.02 -2.95
N THR A 40 14.62 14.54 -2.81
CA THR A 40 13.74 14.82 -3.95
C THR A 40 14.39 15.74 -5.00
N ALA A 41 15.22 16.70 -4.55
CA ALA A 41 15.92 17.64 -5.45
C ALA A 41 16.96 16.98 -6.38
N GLN A 42 17.41 15.75 -6.04
CA GLN A 42 18.40 15.02 -6.85
C GLN A 42 17.75 14.10 -7.92
N VAL A 43 16.43 13.86 -7.80
CA VAL A 43 15.73 12.87 -8.63
C VAL A 43 15.70 13.27 -10.11
N GLU A 44 15.56 14.57 -10.42
CA GLU A 44 15.56 15.07 -11.80
C GLU A 44 16.87 14.70 -12.51
N ALA A 45 18.02 15.05 -11.92
CA ALA A 45 19.34 14.77 -12.50
C ALA A 45 19.58 13.27 -12.67
N LEU A 46 19.26 12.45 -11.64
CA LEU A 46 19.40 10.99 -11.71
C LEU A 46 18.51 10.38 -12.79
N THR A 47 17.29 10.89 -12.96
CA THR A 47 16.37 10.42 -14.01
C THR A 47 16.90 10.77 -15.40
N GLN A 48 17.44 11.99 -15.59
CA GLN A 48 18.02 12.44 -16.84
C GLN A 48 19.28 11.61 -17.18
N ASP A 49 20.18 11.39 -16.24
CA ASP A 49 21.35 10.54 -16.45
C ASP A 49 20.96 9.12 -16.85
N ALA A 50 19.97 8.52 -16.17
CA ALA A 50 19.48 7.19 -16.50
C ALA A 50 18.83 7.14 -17.91
N MET A 51 18.03 8.13 -18.24
CA MET A 51 17.28 8.19 -19.52
C MET A 51 18.21 8.44 -20.71
N PHE A 52 19.26 9.26 -20.55
CA PHE A 52 20.24 9.54 -21.62
C PHE A 52 21.35 8.51 -21.75
N SER A 53 21.50 7.60 -20.77
CA SER A 53 22.55 6.56 -20.77
C SER A 53 22.40 5.55 -21.90
N ARG A 54 21.25 5.51 -22.59
CA ARG A 54 20.92 4.56 -23.66
C ARG A 54 20.25 5.26 -24.83
N ASP A 55 20.39 4.67 -26.02
CA ASP A 55 19.60 5.10 -27.17
C ASP A 55 18.11 4.88 -26.96
N PRO A 56 17.20 5.60 -27.66
CA PRO A 56 15.76 5.50 -27.44
C PRO A 56 15.16 4.10 -27.59
N LYS A 57 15.78 3.21 -28.38
CA LYS A 57 15.30 1.82 -28.56
C LYS A 57 15.56 0.97 -27.34
N ASN A 58 16.62 1.29 -26.58
CA ASN A 58 17.03 0.60 -25.38
C ASN A 58 16.64 1.33 -24.08
N ALA A 59 16.10 2.55 -24.16
CA ALA A 59 15.65 3.31 -22.99
C ALA A 59 14.61 2.54 -22.16
N ALA A 60 13.70 1.82 -22.81
CA ALA A 60 12.71 0.94 -22.14
C ALA A 60 13.35 -0.23 -21.37
N ARG A 61 14.67 -0.48 -21.52
CA ARG A 61 15.43 -1.44 -20.73
C ARG A 61 16.12 -0.83 -19.50
N THR A 62 15.65 0.33 -19.07
CA THR A 62 16.09 1.05 -17.86
C THR A 62 14.87 1.42 -17.03
N GLY A 63 14.97 1.25 -15.72
CA GLY A 63 13.93 1.62 -14.78
C GLY A 63 14.48 2.31 -13.54
N LEU A 64 13.59 3.06 -12.88
CA LEU A 64 13.82 3.69 -11.59
C LEU A 64 12.82 3.13 -10.57
N PHE A 65 13.30 2.62 -9.44
CA PHE A 65 12.46 2.22 -8.30
C PHE A 65 12.66 3.20 -7.16
N ILE A 66 11.56 3.72 -6.62
CA ILE A 66 11.57 4.71 -5.53
C ILE A 66 11.13 4.03 -4.24
N GLY A 67 12.09 3.79 -3.37
CA GLY A 67 11.89 3.26 -2.03
C GLY A 67 11.69 4.37 -0.97
N GLY A 68 11.82 4.01 0.30
CA GLY A 68 11.73 4.96 1.42
C GLY A 68 10.68 4.58 2.46
N ARG A 69 10.36 5.52 3.36
CA ARG A 69 9.37 5.33 4.44
C ARG A 69 8.37 6.48 4.55
N ASN A 70 8.26 7.29 3.51
CA ASN A 70 7.33 8.42 3.45
C ASN A 70 6.60 8.39 2.11
N ALA A 71 5.27 8.20 2.16
CA ALA A 71 4.44 8.10 0.96
C ALA A 71 4.42 9.39 0.15
N ALA A 72 4.26 10.54 0.81
CA ALA A 72 4.24 11.84 0.15
C ALA A 72 5.54 12.11 -0.60
N MET A 73 6.68 11.92 0.08
CA MET A 73 8.00 12.08 -0.54
C MET A 73 8.21 11.13 -1.72
N ALA A 74 7.78 9.87 -1.61
CA ALA A 74 7.90 8.91 -2.72
C ALA A 74 7.05 9.31 -3.92
N LEU A 75 5.83 9.82 -3.69
CA LEU A 75 4.96 10.35 -4.73
C LEU A 75 5.52 11.64 -5.36
N ASP A 76 6.12 12.52 -4.56
CA ASP A 76 6.78 13.73 -5.06
C ASP A 76 8.01 13.37 -5.91
N MET A 77 8.81 12.38 -5.47
CA MET A 77 9.93 11.85 -6.27
C MET A 77 9.45 11.23 -7.59
N LEU A 78 8.33 10.50 -7.58
CA LEU A 78 7.71 9.95 -8.79
C LEU A 78 7.30 11.06 -9.75
N ASP A 79 6.63 12.10 -9.25
CA ASP A 79 6.21 13.26 -10.02
C ASP A 79 7.41 13.98 -10.66
N VAL A 80 8.49 14.17 -9.90
CA VAL A 80 9.74 14.78 -10.39
C VAL A 80 10.38 13.92 -11.48
N ALA A 81 10.48 12.60 -11.26
CA ALA A 81 11.01 11.68 -12.26
C ALA A 81 10.18 11.71 -13.57
N CYS A 82 8.85 11.66 -13.44
CA CYS A 82 7.95 11.71 -14.60
C CYS A 82 8.06 13.02 -15.38
N LYS A 83 8.20 14.17 -14.70
CA LYS A 83 8.35 15.49 -15.31
C LYS A 83 9.72 15.69 -15.97
N ALA A 84 10.75 15.02 -15.48
CA ALA A 84 12.10 15.07 -16.06
C ALA A 84 12.19 14.40 -17.44
N MET A 85 11.23 13.53 -17.77
CA MET A 85 11.23 12.72 -19.00
C MET A 85 10.44 13.39 -20.13
N PHE A 86 10.91 13.22 -21.35
CA PHE A 86 10.25 13.69 -22.56
C PHE A 86 10.48 12.73 -23.74
N PRO A 87 9.56 12.67 -24.72
CA PRO A 87 9.73 11.81 -25.88
C PRO A 87 10.96 12.23 -26.72
N PRO A 88 11.73 11.26 -27.27
CA PRO A 88 11.56 9.82 -27.16
C PRO A 88 12.23 9.20 -25.93
N PHE A 89 12.82 10.02 -25.04
CA PHE A 89 13.60 9.59 -23.89
C PHE A 89 12.69 9.37 -22.69
N ARG A 90 12.35 8.11 -22.43
CA ARG A 90 11.54 7.69 -21.28
C ARG A 90 12.03 6.38 -20.71
N ILE A 91 12.04 6.28 -19.39
CA ILE A 91 12.32 5.06 -18.62
C ILE A 91 11.12 4.71 -17.74
N SER A 92 11.00 3.45 -17.32
CA SER A 92 9.96 3.06 -16.39
C SER A 92 10.27 3.53 -14.96
N VAL A 93 9.24 3.96 -14.22
CA VAL A 93 9.39 4.38 -12.81
C VAL A 93 8.35 3.66 -11.96
N PHE A 94 8.74 3.17 -10.79
CA PHE A 94 7.82 2.55 -9.82
C PHE A 94 8.12 3.04 -8.41
N ALA A 95 7.12 3.62 -7.74
CA ALA A 95 7.20 4.04 -6.35
C ALA A 95 6.48 3.03 -5.45
N ASP A 96 7.21 2.43 -4.50
CA ASP A 96 6.65 1.54 -3.48
C ASP A 96 7.43 1.66 -2.16
N PRO A 97 7.27 2.77 -1.41
CA PRO A 97 8.05 3.06 -0.22
C PRO A 97 7.81 2.00 0.88
N SER A 98 8.85 1.20 1.18
CA SER A 98 8.79 0.05 2.12
C SER A 98 7.72 -1.00 1.75
N GLY A 99 7.41 -1.16 0.47
CA GLY A 99 6.34 -2.04 0.03
C GLY A 99 4.94 -1.61 0.49
N ALA A 100 4.77 -0.32 0.85
CA ALA A 100 3.53 0.14 1.48
C ALA A 100 2.40 0.31 0.46
N PHE A 101 2.68 0.72 -0.76
CA PHE A 101 1.67 0.91 -1.79
C PHE A 101 1.08 -0.43 -2.20
N THR A 102 1.93 -1.41 -2.48
CA THR A 102 1.51 -2.76 -2.80
C THR A 102 0.84 -3.49 -1.63
N THR A 103 1.26 -3.25 -0.38
CA THR A 103 0.61 -3.81 0.83
C THR A 103 -0.78 -3.21 1.05
N ALA A 104 -0.92 -1.88 0.96
CA ALA A 104 -2.20 -1.20 1.11
C ALA A 104 -3.21 -1.65 0.03
N ALA A 105 -2.77 -1.72 -1.22
CA ALA A 105 -3.55 -2.21 -2.34
C ALA A 105 -4.01 -3.67 -2.13
N ALA A 106 -3.09 -4.54 -1.72
CA ALA A 106 -3.40 -5.95 -1.44
C ALA A 106 -4.42 -6.11 -0.31
N MET A 107 -4.27 -5.32 0.77
CA MET A 107 -5.19 -5.31 1.91
C MET A 107 -6.60 -4.90 1.49
N VAL A 108 -6.73 -3.76 0.78
CA VAL A 108 -8.05 -3.28 0.35
C VAL A 108 -8.68 -4.23 -0.67
N ALA A 109 -7.93 -4.77 -1.62
CA ALA A 109 -8.44 -5.74 -2.59
C ALA A 109 -8.90 -7.06 -1.92
N ALA A 110 -8.19 -7.52 -0.89
CA ALA A 110 -8.60 -8.68 -0.09
C ALA A 110 -9.90 -8.41 0.67
N VAL A 111 -10.06 -7.21 1.24
CA VAL A 111 -11.31 -6.76 1.88
C VAL A 111 -12.45 -6.69 0.87
N GLU A 112 -12.27 -6.09 -0.30
CA GLU A 112 -13.30 -6.05 -1.36
C GLU A 112 -13.72 -7.46 -1.78
N ARG A 113 -12.76 -8.39 -1.87
CA ARG A 113 -13.05 -9.80 -2.17
C ARG A 113 -13.87 -10.47 -1.06
N ALA A 114 -13.53 -10.24 0.21
CA ALA A 114 -14.28 -10.78 1.34
C ALA A 114 -15.70 -10.20 1.42
N LEU A 115 -15.87 -8.89 1.18
CA LEU A 115 -17.18 -8.24 1.11
C LEU A 115 -18.05 -8.86 0.02
N ARG A 116 -17.52 -9.09 -1.19
CA ARG A 116 -18.27 -9.75 -2.27
C ARG A 116 -18.72 -11.16 -1.89
N ARG A 117 -17.90 -11.92 -1.14
CA ARG A 117 -18.31 -13.25 -0.61
C ARG A 117 -19.46 -13.16 0.40
N LEU A 118 -19.59 -12.00 1.07
CA LEU A 118 -20.70 -11.69 1.98
C LEU A 118 -21.90 -11.02 1.28
N GLY A 119 -21.89 -10.91 -0.05
CA GLY A 119 -22.95 -10.28 -0.83
C GLY A 119 -22.95 -8.75 -0.83
N VAL A 120 -21.81 -8.13 -0.52
CA VAL A 120 -21.63 -6.66 -0.48
C VAL A 120 -20.71 -6.20 -1.61
N GLU A 121 -21.22 -5.30 -2.46
CA GLU A 121 -20.51 -4.80 -3.63
C GLU A 121 -19.49 -3.69 -3.26
N GLY A 122 -18.30 -4.11 -2.77
CA GLY A 122 -17.19 -3.19 -2.49
C GLY A 122 -17.37 -2.33 -1.23
N LEU A 123 -16.68 -1.20 -1.18
CA LEU A 123 -16.59 -0.33 0.00
C LEU A 123 -17.55 0.86 0.00
N THR A 124 -18.28 1.10 -1.09
CA THR A 124 -19.11 2.30 -1.25
C THR A 124 -20.13 2.44 -0.13
N GLY A 125 -20.05 3.57 0.58
CA GLY A 125 -20.96 3.93 1.67
C GLY A 125 -20.68 3.23 3.02
N LEU A 126 -19.76 2.24 3.07
CA LEU A 126 -19.42 1.54 4.31
C LEU A 126 -18.55 2.40 5.23
N ASP A 127 -18.76 2.29 6.55
CA ASP A 127 -17.90 2.87 7.57
C ASP A 127 -16.60 2.06 7.71
N VAL A 128 -15.49 2.65 7.22
CA VAL A 128 -14.15 2.05 7.22
C VAL A 128 -13.28 2.72 8.26
N GLN A 129 -12.73 1.96 9.19
CA GLN A 129 -11.80 2.46 10.21
C GLN A 129 -10.40 1.96 9.95
N VAL A 130 -9.42 2.87 9.94
CA VAL A 130 -8.02 2.55 9.72
C VAL A 130 -7.22 2.79 10.99
N TYR A 131 -6.87 1.73 11.69
CA TYR A 131 -5.99 1.76 12.85
C TYR A 131 -4.52 1.70 12.42
N GLY A 132 -3.67 2.54 13.04
CA GLY A 132 -2.28 2.68 12.61
C GLY A 132 -2.11 3.59 11.39
N ALA A 133 -3.07 4.48 11.13
CA ALA A 133 -3.11 5.41 9.99
C ALA A 133 -1.95 6.43 9.96
N THR A 134 -1.22 6.61 11.06
CA THR A 134 0.02 7.41 11.09
C THR A 134 1.14 6.77 10.27
N GLY A 135 1.11 5.43 10.08
CA GLY A 135 2.05 4.68 9.25
C GLY A 135 1.83 4.90 7.75
N VAL A 136 2.80 4.41 6.95
CA VAL A 136 2.74 4.55 5.48
C VAL A 136 1.61 3.69 4.92
N VAL A 137 1.56 2.41 5.30
CA VAL A 137 0.54 1.46 4.82
C VAL A 137 -0.87 1.93 5.19
N GLY A 138 -1.11 2.26 6.48
CA GLY A 138 -2.43 2.67 6.95
C GLY A 138 -2.93 3.95 6.28
N GLY A 139 -2.05 4.94 6.06
CA GLY A 139 -2.42 6.15 5.33
C GLY A 139 -2.87 5.86 3.91
N ILE A 140 -2.10 5.07 3.15
CA ILE A 140 -2.42 4.72 1.76
C ILE A 140 -3.64 3.78 1.70
N ALA A 141 -3.79 2.83 2.62
CA ALA A 141 -4.98 1.98 2.67
C ALA A 141 -6.26 2.81 2.91
N GLY A 142 -6.19 3.82 3.80
CA GLY A 142 -7.28 4.77 4.00
C GLY A 142 -7.60 5.60 2.75
N LEU A 143 -6.57 6.08 2.05
CA LEU A 143 -6.73 6.80 0.78
C LEU A 143 -7.41 5.93 -0.28
N ILE A 144 -6.93 4.71 -0.51
CA ILE A 144 -7.50 3.76 -1.47
C ILE A 144 -8.95 3.42 -1.10
N ALA A 145 -9.23 3.18 0.18
CA ALA A 145 -10.59 2.87 0.64
C ALA A 145 -11.56 4.06 0.43
N ALA A 146 -11.09 5.29 0.62
CA ALA A 146 -11.89 6.49 0.34
C ALA A 146 -12.14 6.67 -1.17
N GLN A 147 -11.14 6.44 -2.01
CA GLN A 147 -11.31 6.44 -3.48
C GLN A 147 -12.26 5.34 -3.95
N ALA A 148 -12.36 4.22 -3.21
CA ALA A 148 -13.35 3.16 -3.44
C ALA A 148 -14.73 3.48 -2.88
N GLY A 149 -14.98 4.70 -2.40
CA GLY A 149 -16.27 5.19 -1.93
C GLY A 149 -16.59 4.89 -0.46
N GLY A 150 -15.64 4.41 0.33
CA GLY A 150 -15.81 4.18 1.76
C GLY A 150 -15.83 5.49 2.58
N ASN A 151 -16.62 5.50 3.66
CA ASN A 151 -16.61 6.56 4.68
C ASN A 151 -15.44 6.32 5.64
N VAL A 152 -14.27 6.83 5.31
CA VAL A 152 -13.02 6.47 5.99
C VAL A 152 -12.74 7.36 7.20
N THR A 153 -12.44 6.73 8.34
CA THR A 153 -11.90 7.37 9.53
C THR A 153 -10.48 6.89 9.80
N LEU A 154 -9.52 7.80 9.74
CA LEU A 154 -8.14 7.58 10.18
C LEU A 154 -8.07 7.62 11.70
N VAL A 155 -7.70 6.51 12.33
CA VAL A 155 -7.68 6.38 13.78
C VAL A 155 -6.25 6.47 14.32
N SER A 156 -6.06 7.35 15.31
CA SER A 156 -4.79 7.52 16.03
C SER A 156 -4.97 7.27 17.52
N HIS A 157 -3.96 6.70 18.15
CA HIS A 157 -3.85 6.61 19.62
C HIS A 157 -2.97 7.73 20.21
N ARG A 158 -2.53 8.69 19.37
CA ARG A 158 -1.66 9.81 19.76
C ARG A 158 -2.29 11.17 19.52
N GLY A 159 -3.62 11.23 19.51
CA GLY A 159 -4.37 12.44 19.21
C GLY A 159 -4.72 12.58 17.71
N VAL A 160 -5.79 13.33 17.42
CA VAL A 160 -6.26 13.61 16.06
C VAL A 160 -5.17 14.28 15.21
N SER A 161 -4.40 15.20 15.78
CA SER A 161 -3.34 15.93 15.09
C SER A 161 -2.30 15.02 14.40
N ALA A 162 -2.11 13.81 14.93
CA ALA A 162 -1.16 12.84 14.35
C ALA A 162 -1.56 12.30 12.96
N VAL A 163 -2.83 12.41 12.58
CA VAL A 163 -3.37 11.94 11.29
C VAL A 163 -4.02 13.04 10.47
N GLN A 164 -4.32 14.20 11.08
CA GLN A 164 -5.01 15.30 10.44
C GLN A 164 -4.26 15.87 9.24
N GLY A 165 -2.96 16.15 9.38
CA GLY A 165 -2.14 16.67 8.27
C GLY A 165 -2.12 15.73 7.06
N LYS A 166 -2.13 14.42 7.31
CA LYS A 166 -2.23 13.40 6.23
C LYS A 166 -3.60 13.42 5.55
N ALA A 167 -4.68 13.52 6.33
CA ALA A 167 -6.05 13.61 5.79
C ALA A 167 -6.21 14.87 4.92
N GLU A 168 -5.70 16.01 5.36
CA GLU A 168 -5.74 17.27 4.62
C GLU A 168 -4.90 17.20 3.34
N GLU A 169 -3.72 16.60 3.39
CA GLU A 169 -2.84 16.41 2.22
C GLU A 169 -3.53 15.53 1.17
N PHE A 170 -4.09 14.39 1.58
CA PHE A 170 -4.80 13.50 0.67
C PHE A 170 -6.08 14.14 0.12
N GLY A 171 -6.77 14.94 0.91
CA GLY A 171 -7.91 15.75 0.45
C GLY A 171 -7.52 16.70 -0.68
N ARG A 172 -6.41 17.45 -0.50
CA ARG A 172 -5.90 18.39 -1.50
C ARG A 172 -5.37 17.70 -2.77
N ARG A 173 -4.67 16.57 -2.63
CA ARG A 173 -3.98 15.91 -3.75
C ARG A 173 -4.92 15.00 -4.56
N TYR A 174 -5.89 14.36 -3.91
CA TYR A 174 -6.74 13.32 -4.50
C TYR A 174 -8.24 13.60 -4.45
N GLY A 175 -8.66 14.69 -3.86
CA GLY A 175 -10.08 15.07 -3.78
C GLY A 175 -10.93 14.18 -2.87
N VAL A 176 -10.33 13.44 -1.94
CA VAL A 176 -11.03 12.56 -1.00
C VAL A 176 -11.31 13.28 0.33
N THR A 177 -12.35 12.84 1.04
CA THR A 177 -12.63 13.28 2.41
C THR A 177 -12.29 12.15 3.38
N LEU A 178 -11.43 12.44 4.36
CA LEU A 178 -11.01 11.50 5.39
C LEU A 178 -11.32 12.09 6.76
N SER A 179 -12.12 11.40 7.55
CA SER A 179 -12.35 11.74 8.95
C SER A 179 -11.16 11.33 9.80
N CYS A 180 -10.96 11.99 10.95
CA CYS A 180 -9.91 11.67 11.90
C CYS A 180 -10.51 11.41 13.28
N ALA A 181 -10.00 10.41 14.00
CA ALA A 181 -10.46 10.08 15.35
C ALA A 181 -9.27 9.75 16.27
N ASP A 182 -9.52 9.97 17.57
CA ASP A 182 -8.58 9.70 18.63
C ASP A 182 -9.11 8.61 19.57
N THR A 183 -8.28 7.64 19.88
CA THR A 183 -8.58 6.58 20.85
C THR A 183 -7.73 6.65 22.12
N SER A 184 -6.88 7.68 22.30
CA SER A 184 -6.02 7.85 23.48
C SER A 184 -6.83 8.05 24.77
N THR A 185 -8.04 8.61 24.68
CA THR A 185 -8.90 8.96 25.81
C THR A 185 -10.20 8.14 25.90
N GLY A 186 -10.26 6.96 25.25
CA GLY A 186 -11.39 6.01 25.43
C GLY A 186 -12.45 6.00 24.34
N GLY A 187 -12.29 6.76 23.25
CA GLY A 187 -13.28 6.83 22.17
C GLY A 187 -13.43 5.58 21.28
N LYS A 188 -12.67 4.49 21.55
CA LYS A 188 -12.63 3.31 20.68
C LYS A 188 -13.98 2.58 20.61
N ALA A 189 -14.70 2.43 21.72
CA ALA A 189 -15.98 1.73 21.73
C ALA A 189 -17.03 2.41 20.81
N ALA A 190 -17.16 3.72 20.88
CA ALA A 190 -18.08 4.48 20.02
C ALA A 190 -17.71 4.40 18.53
N LEU A 191 -16.40 4.31 18.21
CA LEU A 191 -15.95 4.08 16.84
C LEU A 191 -16.35 2.67 16.39
N MET A 192 -16.10 1.65 17.22
CA MET A 192 -16.39 0.26 16.88
C MET A 192 -17.89 -0.01 16.70
N GLU A 193 -18.79 0.67 17.42
CA GLU A 193 -20.25 0.47 17.26
C GLU A 193 -20.75 0.64 15.83
N ARG A 194 -20.12 1.53 15.04
CA ARG A 194 -20.50 1.81 13.65
C ARG A 194 -19.59 1.19 12.61
N ALA A 195 -18.45 0.62 13.02
CA ALA A 195 -17.48 0.05 12.10
C ALA A 195 -18.08 -1.10 11.29
N GLU A 196 -18.02 -1.03 9.96
CA GLU A 196 -18.36 -2.12 9.05
C GLU A 196 -17.11 -2.81 8.52
N VAL A 197 -16.03 -2.05 8.31
CA VAL A 197 -14.71 -2.55 7.87
C VAL A 197 -13.61 -1.98 8.76
N VAL A 198 -12.67 -2.82 9.15
CA VAL A 198 -11.47 -2.42 9.87
C VAL A 198 -10.22 -2.78 9.10
N LEU A 199 -9.34 -1.80 8.90
CA LEU A 199 -8.00 -1.95 8.36
C LEU A 199 -6.99 -1.74 9.49
N ALA A 200 -6.46 -2.83 10.05
CA ALA A 200 -5.49 -2.81 11.14
C ALA A 200 -4.06 -2.77 10.57
N CYS A 201 -3.45 -1.58 10.65
CA CYS A 201 -2.10 -1.28 10.18
C CYS A 201 -1.19 -0.84 11.34
N GLY A 202 -1.40 -1.41 12.53
CA GLY A 202 -0.63 -1.12 13.73
C GLY A 202 0.83 -1.56 13.60
N LYS A 203 1.64 -1.15 14.59
CA LYS A 203 3.03 -1.62 14.69
C LYS A 203 3.06 -3.13 14.92
N ALA A 204 3.98 -3.82 14.26
CA ALA A 204 4.20 -5.25 14.43
C ALA A 204 4.37 -5.63 15.92
N GLY A 205 3.69 -6.70 16.35
CA GLY A 205 3.69 -7.17 17.74
C GLY A 205 2.87 -6.31 18.71
N VAL A 206 1.95 -5.47 18.22
CA VAL A 206 1.09 -4.63 19.04
C VAL A 206 -0.37 -4.87 18.68
N THR A 207 -1.17 -5.33 19.66
CA THR A 207 -2.62 -5.47 19.50
C THR A 207 -3.29 -4.10 19.51
N VAL A 208 -3.99 -3.78 18.44
CA VAL A 208 -4.75 -2.51 18.29
C VAL A 208 -6.23 -2.67 18.63
N LEU A 209 -6.80 -3.88 18.44
CA LEU A 209 -8.17 -4.23 18.79
C LEU A 209 -8.21 -5.54 19.60
N SER A 210 -8.81 -5.47 20.78
CA SER A 210 -9.07 -6.62 21.64
C SER A 210 -10.37 -7.33 21.25
N ALA A 211 -10.59 -8.53 21.79
CA ALA A 211 -11.86 -9.25 21.66
C ALA A 211 -13.06 -8.44 22.22
N ASP A 212 -12.85 -7.64 23.27
CA ASP A 212 -13.88 -6.78 23.83
C ASP A 212 -14.24 -5.63 22.87
N ASP A 213 -13.25 -5.02 22.22
CA ASP A 213 -13.48 -4.02 21.19
C ASP A 213 -14.32 -4.60 20.03
N LEU A 214 -14.02 -5.83 19.60
CA LEU A 214 -14.77 -6.50 18.54
C LEU A 214 -16.21 -6.83 18.94
N ARG A 215 -16.46 -7.22 20.18
CA ARG A 215 -17.83 -7.47 20.68
C ARG A 215 -18.72 -6.22 20.66
N ALA A 216 -18.13 -5.05 20.77
CA ALA A 216 -18.88 -3.77 20.65
C ALA A 216 -19.31 -3.44 19.21
N ALA A 217 -18.70 -4.06 18.21
CA ALA A 217 -18.88 -3.74 16.78
C ALA A 217 -20.13 -4.42 16.19
N LYS A 218 -21.29 -3.75 16.26
CA LYS A 218 -22.57 -4.34 15.85
C LYS A 218 -22.74 -4.55 14.34
N CYS A 219 -22.04 -3.75 13.53
CA CYS A 219 -22.18 -3.72 12.07
C CYS A 219 -20.99 -4.35 11.34
N LEU A 220 -20.00 -4.85 12.08
CA LEU A 220 -18.72 -5.32 11.53
C LEU A 220 -18.92 -6.47 10.54
N ARG A 221 -18.26 -6.38 9.41
CA ARG A 221 -18.29 -7.37 8.30
C ARG A 221 -16.91 -7.97 8.06
N VAL A 222 -15.88 -7.11 7.96
CA VAL A 222 -14.53 -7.54 7.61
C VAL A 222 -13.50 -6.82 8.46
N VAL A 223 -12.54 -7.59 8.98
CA VAL A 223 -11.33 -7.08 9.61
C VAL A 223 -10.12 -7.59 8.86
N ALA A 224 -9.25 -6.70 8.42
CA ALA A 224 -7.97 -7.06 7.83
C ALA A 224 -6.83 -6.61 8.75
N ASP A 225 -5.86 -7.50 9.00
CA ASP A 225 -4.69 -7.25 9.87
C ASP A 225 -3.39 -7.57 9.14
N ILE A 226 -2.52 -6.58 8.99
CA ILE A 226 -1.20 -6.77 8.36
C ILE A 226 -0.12 -7.24 9.34
N ASN A 227 -0.44 -7.41 10.62
CA ASN A 227 0.54 -7.80 11.62
C ASN A 227 0.83 -9.31 11.58
N ALA A 228 2.04 -9.67 11.13
CA ALA A 228 2.52 -11.05 11.09
C ALA A 228 3.31 -11.46 12.35
N VAL A 229 3.57 -10.53 13.28
CA VAL A 229 4.38 -10.75 14.49
C VAL A 229 3.47 -10.87 15.70
N PRO A 230 3.53 -11.97 16.47
CA PRO A 230 2.75 -12.10 17.70
C PRO A 230 3.08 -11.04 18.75
N PRO A 231 2.07 -10.55 19.51
CA PRO A 231 0.64 -10.86 19.36
C PRO A 231 0.04 -10.27 18.08
N ALA A 232 -1.09 -10.83 17.61
CA ALA A 232 -1.83 -10.31 16.47
C ALA A 232 -2.25 -8.86 16.70
N GLY A 233 -2.39 -8.08 15.61
CA GLY A 233 -2.89 -6.70 15.68
C GLY A 233 -4.36 -6.65 16.07
N VAL A 234 -5.13 -7.68 15.71
CA VAL A 234 -6.54 -7.84 16.10
C VAL A 234 -6.75 -9.22 16.70
N ASP A 235 -7.30 -9.24 17.90
CA ASP A 235 -7.59 -10.51 18.60
C ASP A 235 -8.53 -11.40 17.77
N GLY A 236 -8.14 -12.66 17.61
CA GLY A 236 -8.92 -13.66 16.88
C GLY A 236 -8.72 -13.66 15.36
N VAL A 237 -7.89 -12.78 14.80
CA VAL A 237 -7.45 -12.87 13.40
C VAL A 237 -6.18 -13.70 13.34
N GLY A 238 -6.28 -14.85 12.69
CA GLY A 238 -5.12 -15.71 12.40
C GLY A 238 -4.29 -15.18 11.24
N VAL A 239 -2.96 -15.36 11.30
CA VAL A 239 -2.05 -14.82 10.26
C VAL A 239 -2.34 -15.35 8.85
N GLN A 240 -2.94 -16.55 8.73
CA GLN A 240 -3.30 -17.19 7.46
C GLN A 240 -4.78 -17.02 7.07
N ASP A 241 -5.59 -16.37 7.91
CA ASP A 241 -7.01 -16.20 7.64
C ASP A 241 -7.26 -15.49 6.33
N ASP A 242 -8.19 -16.02 5.54
CA ASP A 242 -8.67 -15.44 4.28
C ASP A 242 -10.21 -15.49 4.22
N GLY A 243 -10.84 -14.77 5.14
CA GLY A 243 -12.29 -14.77 5.32
C GLY A 243 -12.76 -15.76 6.39
N ALA A 244 -11.93 -16.10 7.38
CA ALA A 244 -12.31 -16.92 8.50
C ALA A 244 -13.25 -16.15 9.45
N PRO A 245 -14.30 -16.80 10.04
CA PRO A 245 -15.16 -16.17 11.02
C PRO A 245 -14.38 -15.71 12.26
N LEU A 246 -14.72 -14.53 12.79
CA LEU A 246 -14.07 -14.00 13.99
C LEU A 246 -14.73 -14.59 15.25
N PRO A 247 -13.95 -15.15 16.20
CA PRO A 247 -14.53 -15.75 17.42
C PRO A 247 -15.36 -14.77 18.27
N ALA A 248 -14.91 -13.50 18.37
CA ALA A 248 -15.58 -12.46 19.14
C ALA A 248 -16.75 -11.79 18.39
N GLN A 249 -16.85 -11.97 17.06
CA GLN A 249 -17.90 -11.39 16.21
C GLN A 249 -18.21 -12.35 15.06
N PRO A 250 -19.04 -13.40 15.29
CA PRO A 250 -19.24 -14.48 14.31
C PRO A 250 -19.84 -14.06 12.96
N ASN A 251 -20.46 -12.87 12.88
CA ASN A 251 -21.01 -12.31 11.66
C ASN A 251 -19.94 -11.57 10.81
N ALA A 252 -18.74 -11.43 11.32
CA ALA A 252 -17.62 -10.80 10.65
C ALA A 252 -16.52 -11.83 10.32
N VAL A 253 -15.73 -11.51 9.30
CA VAL A 253 -14.61 -12.35 8.87
C VAL A 253 -13.27 -11.62 9.01
N GLY A 254 -12.23 -12.39 9.32
CA GLY A 254 -10.85 -11.94 9.45
C GLY A 254 -10.02 -12.25 8.20
N ILE A 255 -9.09 -11.34 7.89
CA ILE A 255 -8.07 -11.51 6.86
C ILE A 255 -6.71 -11.23 7.51
N GLY A 256 -5.84 -12.20 7.51
CA GLY A 256 -4.54 -12.13 8.17
C GLY A 256 -3.40 -11.71 7.25
N ALA A 257 -2.28 -11.44 7.88
CA ALA A 257 -1.10 -10.86 7.23
C ALA A 257 -0.53 -11.68 6.08
N LEU A 258 -0.57 -13.02 6.14
CA LEU A 258 -0.06 -13.87 5.07
C LEU A 258 -1.01 -13.91 3.86
N ALA A 259 -2.32 -13.87 4.07
CA ALA A 259 -3.28 -13.76 2.97
C ALA A 259 -3.08 -12.45 2.20
N ILE A 260 -2.89 -11.33 2.92
CA ILE A 260 -2.56 -10.02 2.34
C ILE A 260 -1.18 -10.06 1.66
N GLY A 261 -0.17 -10.62 2.34
CA GLY A 261 1.20 -10.72 1.86
C GLY A 261 1.33 -11.51 0.56
N ASN A 262 0.53 -12.58 0.39
CA ASN A 262 0.50 -13.36 -0.84
C ASN A 262 -0.01 -12.55 -2.05
N VAL A 263 -1.02 -11.70 -1.84
CA VAL A 263 -1.50 -10.77 -2.89
C VAL A 263 -0.44 -9.70 -3.16
N LYS A 264 0.09 -9.08 -2.11
CA LYS A 264 1.15 -8.06 -2.19
C LYS A 264 2.35 -8.54 -2.99
N PHE A 265 2.85 -9.74 -2.69
CA PHE A 265 3.98 -10.34 -3.39
C PHE A 265 3.72 -10.41 -4.90
N LYS A 266 2.57 -10.96 -5.29
CA LYS A 266 2.17 -11.07 -6.70
C LYS A 266 1.99 -9.72 -7.39
N VAL A 267 1.48 -8.71 -6.68
CA VAL A 267 1.30 -7.34 -7.20
C VAL A 267 2.66 -6.71 -7.47
N GLN A 268 3.57 -6.72 -6.51
CA GLN A 268 4.89 -6.11 -6.67
C GLN A 268 5.70 -6.80 -7.77
N HIS A 269 5.70 -8.14 -7.79
CA HIS A 269 6.34 -8.93 -8.84
C HIS A 269 5.77 -8.57 -10.22
N HIS A 270 4.45 -8.55 -10.36
CA HIS A 270 3.79 -8.21 -11.63
C HIS A 270 4.13 -6.82 -12.13
N LEU A 271 4.17 -5.80 -11.25
CA LEU A 271 4.51 -4.44 -11.65
C LEU A 271 6.00 -4.33 -12.07
N LEU A 272 6.92 -4.98 -11.35
CA LEU A 272 8.34 -5.06 -11.73
C LEU A 272 8.52 -5.79 -13.07
N GLU A 273 7.82 -6.90 -13.28
CA GLU A 273 7.82 -7.62 -14.56
C GLU A 273 7.31 -6.74 -15.72
N ARG A 274 6.24 -5.98 -15.49
CA ARG A 274 5.70 -5.04 -16.49
C ARG A 274 6.65 -3.91 -16.84
N MET A 275 7.46 -3.40 -15.90
CA MET A 275 8.50 -2.42 -16.20
C MET A 275 9.48 -2.95 -17.25
N GLN A 276 9.80 -4.25 -17.19
CA GLN A 276 10.79 -4.89 -18.05
C GLN A 276 10.22 -5.39 -19.39
N THR A 277 9.00 -5.94 -19.37
CA THR A 277 8.42 -6.66 -20.52
C THR A 277 7.45 -5.81 -21.34
N GLY A 278 6.98 -4.69 -20.82
CA GLY A 278 5.91 -3.88 -21.42
C GLY A 278 6.28 -3.16 -22.74
N GLY A 279 7.56 -3.16 -23.15
CA GLY A 279 8.03 -2.54 -24.40
C GLY A 279 7.93 -1.01 -24.45
N THR A 280 7.19 -0.39 -23.53
CA THR A 280 7.04 1.06 -23.35
C THR A 280 7.30 1.44 -21.90
N ALA A 281 7.83 2.64 -21.69
CA ALA A 281 8.02 3.17 -20.34
C ALA A 281 6.68 3.34 -19.61
N VAL A 282 6.64 2.93 -18.35
CA VAL A 282 5.47 3.01 -17.47
C VAL A 282 5.83 3.75 -16.17
N ALA A 283 4.83 4.38 -15.55
CA ALA A 283 4.96 4.95 -14.21
C ALA A 283 3.91 4.29 -13.32
N PHE A 284 4.35 3.74 -12.18
CA PHE A 284 3.49 3.01 -11.26
C PHE A 284 3.52 3.62 -9.86
N ASP A 285 2.33 3.76 -9.29
CA ASP A 285 2.10 4.16 -7.91
C ASP A 285 1.10 3.22 -7.20
N PHE A 286 0.49 3.69 -6.12
CA PHE A 286 -0.50 2.93 -5.35
C PHE A 286 -1.81 2.66 -6.13
N GLN A 287 -2.15 3.49 -7.13
CA GLN A 287 -3.35 3.30 -7.96
C GLN A 287 -3.14 2.11 -8.90
N ASP A 288 -1.99 2.06 -9.57
CA ASP A 288 -1.62 0.91 -10.41
C ASP A 288 -1.49 -0.37 -9.59
N ALA A 289 -0.94 -0.25 -8.36
CA ALA A 289 -0.89 -1.36 -7.42
C ALA A 289 -2.30 -1.85 -7.05
N MET A 290 -3.28 -0.96 -6.88
CA MET A 290 -4.66 -1.32 -6.58
C MET A 290 -5.35 -2.03 -7.76
N ASP A 291 -5.16 -1.56 -8.98
CA ASP A 291 -5.71 -2.20 -10.18
C ASP A 291 -5.15 -3.62 -10.37
N ALA A 292 -3.83 -3.77 -10.19
CA ALA A 292 -3.18 -5.07 -10.20
C ALA A 292 -3.70 -5.97 -9.05
N ALA A 293 -3.86 -5.42 -7.84
CA ALA A 293 -4.34 -6.17 -6.68
C ALA A 293 -5.78 -6.68 -6.88
N ARG A 294 -6.69 -5.87 -7.41
CA ARG A 294 -8.06 -6.28 -7.76
C ARG A 294 -8.07 -7.44 -8.75
N THR A 295 -7.24 -7.33 -9.79
CA THR A 295 -7.11 -8.38 -10.81
C THR A 295 -6.58 -9.68 -10.21
N ILE A 296 -5.55 -9.60 -9.36
CA ILE A 296 -4.90 -10.76 -8.75
C ILE A 296 -5.79 -11.39 -7.67
N ALA A 297 -6.40 -10.57 -6.79
CA ALA A 297 -7.30 -11.05 -5.75
C ALA A 297 -8.59 -11.65 -6.33
N GLY A 298 -9.10 -11.13 -7.46
CA GLY A 298 -10.28 -11.65 -8.14
C GLY A 298 -10.10 -13.01 -8.82
N LYS A 299 -8.86 -13.41 -9.12
CA LYS A 299 -8.52 -14.73 -9.70
C LYS A 299 -8.37 -15.83 -8.65
N GLY A 300 -8.34 -15.50 -7.37
CA GLY A 300 -8.32 -16.49 -6.28
C GLY A 300 -9.72 -17.09 -6.10
N LYS A 301 -9.84 -18.42 -6.33
CA LYS A 301 -11.06 -19.19 -6.07
C LYS A 301 -11.32 -19.28 -4.58
#